data_4dcb5f0929610a062cc2f9d5a996d182
#
_entry.id   4dcb5f0929610a062cc2f9d5a996d182
#
_cell.length_a   1.000
_cell.length_b   1.000
_cell.length_c   1.000
_cell.angle_alpha   90.00
_cell.angle_beta   90.00
_cell.angle_gamma   90.00
#
_symmetry.space_group_name_H-M   'P 1'
#
loop_
_entity.id
_entity.type
_entity.pdbx_description
1 polymer ?
#
loop_
_entity_poly.entity_id
_entity_poly.type
_entity_poly.pdbx_seq_one_letter_code
_entity_poly.pdbx_strand_id
1 'polypeptide(L)'
;MFERLIGLIGISVLLASAFLLSNNRSKINYRTVGWGFGLQFIFAFLILKTPIGKPFFGFFDKAITKLIGFSNNGANFLFGDNPIFESFAFRVLPSIIFFSAIMSVLYHFGITQRAVSFIAKIMQRSMDTSGPETLSVSANI
;
A
#
# COMPACT_ATOMS: atom_id res chain seq x y z
N MET A 1 6.83 26.79 -1.75
CA MET A 1 7.50 26.74 -0.44
C MET A 1 6.49 26.48 0.69
N PHE A 2 5.37 27.16 0.73
CA PHE A 2 4.30 26.98 1.73
C PHE A 2 3.76 25.55 1.85
N GLU A 3 3.51 24.88 0.73
CA GLU A 3 2.98 23.50 0.74
C GLU A 3 3.92 22.47 1.41
N ARG A 4 5.21 22.67 1.28
CA ARG A 4 6.21 21.79 1.94
C ARG A 4 6.26 22.01 3.45
N LEU A 5 6.04 23.24 3.90
CA LEU A 5 5.97 23.56 5.32
C LEU A 5 4.70 23.00 5.95
N ILE A 6 3.57 23.06 5.25
CA ILE A 6 2.31 22.46 5.70
C ILE A 6 2.46 20.94 5.91
N GLY A 7 3.16 20.24 5.02
CA GLY A 7 3.43 18.81 5.19
C GLY A 7 4.28 18.49 6.43
N LEU A 8 5.31 19.29 6.70
CA LEU A 8 6.14 19.12 7.91
C LEU A 8 5.36 19.44 9.19
N ILE A 9 4.54 20.48 9.18
CA ILE A 9 3.67 20.82 10.30
C ILE A 9 2.66 19.68 10.53
N GLY A 10 2.03 19.16 9.48
CA GLY A 10 1.10 18.04 9.57
C GLY A 10 1.72 16.80 10.22
N ILE A 11 2.92 16.42 9.78
CA ILE A 11 3.66 15.29 10.37
C ILE A 11 3.96 15.55 11.84
N SER A 12 4.41 16.76 12.18
CA SER A 12 4.73 17.14 13.57
C SER A 12 3.50 17.09 14.46
N VAL A 13 2.36 17.57 13.97
CA VAL A 13 1.08 17.55 14.71
C VAL A 13 0.60 16.12 14.94
N LEU A 14 0.69 15.24 13.92
CA LEU A 14 0.32 13.84 14.05
C LEU A 14 1.21 13.10 15.05
N LEU A 15 2.51 13.34 15.04
CA LEU A 15 3.42 12.76 16.02
C LEU A 15 3.17 13.26 17.43
N ALA A 16 2.95 14.57 17.58
CA ALA A 16 2.64 15.17 18.87
C ALA A 16 1.31 14.62 19.41
N SER A 17 0.28 14.49 18.59
CA SER A 17 -1.00 13.91 19.01
C SER A 17 -0.86 12.44 19.40
N ALA A 18 -0.11 11.63 18.64
CA ALA A 18 0.16 10.25 18.98
C ALA A 18 0.92 10.11 20.30
N PHE A 19 1.91 10.99 20.55
CA PHE A 19 2.65 11.03 21.81
C PHE A 19 1.78 11.44 22.99
N LEU A 20 0.88 12.43 22.82
CA LEU A 20 -0.02 12.89 23.86
C LEU A 20 -1.07 11.84 24.24
N LEU A 21 -1.57 11.09 23.25
CA LEU A 21 -2.56 10.03 23.45
C LEU A 21 -1.94 8.69 23.92
N SER A 22 -0.62 8.60 23.99
CA SER A 22 0.08 7.38 24.40
C SER A 22 -0.13 7.11 25.90
N ASN A 23 -0.60 5.93 26.22
CA ASN A 23 -0.82 5.45 27.59
C ASN A 23 0.50 5.18 28.34
N ASN A 24 1.59 4.89 27.63
CA ASN A 24 2.90 4.57 28.24
C ASN A 24 4.04 5.19 27.45
N ARG A 25 4.29 6.46 27.70
CA ARG A 25 5.29 7.28 27.01
C ARG A 25 6.73 6.79 27.18
N SER A 26 7.02 6.14 28.29
CA SER A 26 8.37 5.62 28.59
C SER A 26 8.72 4.34 27.81
N LYS A 27 7.73 3.63 27.26
CA LYS A 27 7.92 2.41 26.47
C LYS A 27 7.88 2.63 24.96
N ILE A 28 7.91 3.88 24.52
CA ILE A 28 7.94 4.20 23.07
C ILE A 28 9.29 3.72 22.51
N ASN A 29 9.24 2.82 21.56
CA ASN A 29 10.42 2.33 20.87
C ASN A 29 10.85 3.34 19.79
N TYR A 30 11.77 4.23 20.16
CA TYR A 30 12.30 5.27 19.26
C TYR A 30 13.00 4.69 18.03
N ARG A 31 13.51 3.46 18.12
CA ARG A 31 14.11 2.75 16.97
C ARG A 31 13.04 2.46 15.90
N THR A 32 11.89 1.97 16.29
CA THR A 32 10.76 1.70 15.37
C THR A 32 10.27 2.97 14.70
N VAL A 33 10.11 4.05 15.48
CA VAL A 33 9.68 5.36 14.96
C VAL A 33 10.73 5.91 13.98
N GLY A 34 12.01 5.89 14.36
CA GLY A 34 13.10 6.38 13.51
C GLY A 34 13.26 5.59 12.22
N TRP A 35 13.15 4.27 12.26
CA TRP A 35 13.19 3.43 11.07
C TRP A 35 11.96 3.65 10.18
N GLY A 36 10.77 3.81 10.76
CA GLY A 36 9.56 4.12 10.01
C GLY A 36 9.69 5.41 9.22
N PHE A 37 10.15 6.49 9.87
CA PHE A 37 10.45 7.76 9.19
C PHE A 37 11.57 7.62 8.18
N GLY A 38 12.68 6.98 8.55
CA GLY A 38 13.82 6.76 7.66
C GLY A 38 13.41 6.05 6.37
N LEU A 39 12.68 4.95 6.49
CA LEU A 39 12.18 4.20 5.34
C LEU A 39 11.22 5.05 4.48
N GLN A 40 10.32 5.81 5.10
CA GLN A 40 9.41 6.69 4.38
C GLN A 40 10.15 7.74 3.55
N PHE A 41 11.16 8.40 4.13
CA PHE A 41 11.98 9.38 3.40
C PHE A 41 12.84 8.73 2.31
N ILE A 42 13.43 7.57 2.57
CA ILE A 42 14.22 6.81 1.59
C ILE A 42 13.32 6.44 0.40
N PHE A 43 12.14 5.86 0.65
CA PHE A 43 11.21 5.52 -0.42
C PHE A 43 10.73 6.76 -1.19
N ALA A 44 10.35 7.83 -0.49
CA ALA A 44 9.93 9.07 -1.14
C ALA A 44 11.05 9.64 -2.03
N PHE A 45 12.29 9.65 -1.55
CA PHE A 45 13.44 10.13 -2.33
C PHE A 45 13.70 9.22 -3.54
N LEU A 46 13.69 7.91 -3.31
CA LEU A 46 13.95 6.90 -4.34
C LEU A 46 12.90 6.95 -5.45
N ILE A 47 11.63 7.11 -5.09
CA ILE A 47 10.52 7.19 -6.04
C ILE A 47 10.52 8.52 -6.80
N LEU A 48 10.66 9.64 -6.08
CA LEU A 48 10.45 10.97 -6.65
C LEU A 48 11.70 11.54 -7.34
N LYS A 49 12.89 11.21 -6.84
CA LYS A 49 14.14 11.85 -7.27
C LYS A 49 15.04 10.97 -8.11
N THR A 50 14.89 9.64 -8.08
CA THR A 50 15.75 8.76 -8.87
C THR A 50 15.15 8.41 -10.22
N PRO A 51 15.99 8.28 -11.28
CA PRO A 51 15.51 7.84 -12.59
C PRO A 51 15.02 6.40 -12.58
N ILE A 52 15.33 5.61 -11.55
CA ILE A 52 14.92 4.21 -11.38
C ILE A 52 13.50 4.11 -10.81
N GLY A 53 13.09 5.05 -9.97
CA GLY A 53 11.77 5.03 -9.34
C GLY A 53 10.63 5.09 -10.35
N LYS A 54 10.70 6.00 -11.30
CA LYS A 54 9.65 6.17 -12.33
C LYS A 54 9.41 4.92 -13.19
N PRO A 55 10.43 4.26 -13.79
CA PRO A 55 10.20 3.04 -14.58
C PRO A 55 9.76 1.85 -13.72
N PHE A 56 10.27 1.73 -12.49
CA PHE A 56 9.86 0.68 -11.56
C PHE A 56 8.36 0.77 -11.24
N PHE A 57 7.89 1.93 -10.81
CA PHE A 57 6.47 2.14 -10.54
C PHE A 57 5.64 2.13 -11.81
N GLY A 58 6.16 2.63 -12.93
CA GLY A 58 5.51 2.54 -14.24
C GLY A 58 5.28 1.10 -14.72
N PHE A 59 6.13 0.15 -14.33
CA PHE A 59 5.89 -1.27 -14.59
C PHE A 59 4.68 -1.80 -13.79
N PHE A 60 4.62 -1.49 -12.49
CA PHE A 60 3.47 -1.86 -11.65
C PHE A 60 2.18 -1.18 -12.09
N ASP A 61 2.24 0.11 -12.43
CA ASP A 61 1.11 0.85 -12.96
C ASP A 61 0.54 0.20 -14.22
N LYS A 62 1.39 -0.14 -15.19
CA LYS A 62 0.97 -0.87 -16.40
C LYS A 62 0.37 -2.24 -16.09
N ALA A 63 0.96 -2.98 -15.15
CA ALA A 63 0.44 -4.28 -14.75
C ALA A 63 -0.95 -4.15 -14.11
N ILE A 64 -1.13 -3.23 -13.18
CA ILE A 64 -2.40 -2.98 -12.50
C ILE A 64 -3.45 -2.45 -13.49
N THR A 65 -3.10 -1.49 -14.32
CA THR A 65 -3.99 -0.95 -15.36
C THR A 65 -4.45 -2.05 -16.32
N LYS A 66 -3.55 -2.95 -16.72
CA LYS A 66 -3.91 -4.10 -17.56
C LYS A 66 -4.86 -5.06 -16.87
N LEU A 67 -4.64 -5.33 -15.57
CA LEU A 67 -5.54 -6.17 -14.77
C LEU A 67 -6.94 -5.54 -14.64
N ILE A 68 -7.02 -4.23 -14.39
CA ILE A 68 -8.30 -3.49 -14.36
C ILE A 68 -8.96 -3.54 -15.73
N GLY A 69 -8.19 -3.43 -16.83
CA GLY A 69 -8.68 -3.56 -18.18
C GLY A 69 -9.36 -4.91 -18.45
N PHE A 70 -8.81 -6.01 -17.93
CA PHE A 70 -9.46 -7.32 -18.05
C PHE A 70 -10.79 -7.38 -17.28
N SER A 71 -10.88 -6.74 -16.12
CA SER A 71 -12.13 -6.63 -15.37
C SER A 71 -13.19 -5.85 -16.16
N ASN A 72 -12.80 -4.73 -16.76
CA ASN A 72 -13.70 -3.92 -17.60
C ASN A 72 -14.18 -4.68 -18.83
N ASN A 73 -13.28 -5.42 -19.50
CA ASN A 73 -13.65 -6.26 -20.64
C ASN A 73 -14.65 -7.36 -20.23
N GLY A 74 -14.45 -7.98 -19.07
CA GLY A 74 -15.41 -8.93 -18.51
C GLY A 74 -16.76 -8.30 -18.18
N ALA A 75 -16.76 -7.11 -17.60
CA ALA A 75 -17.98 -6.36 -17.33
C ALA A 75 -18.74 -6.00 -18.62
N ASN A 76 -18.02 -5.50 -19.63
CA ASN A 76 -18.63 -5.17 -20.93
C ASN A 76 -19.18 -6.41 -21.64
N PHE A 77 -18.53 -7.55 -21.51
CA PHE A 77 -19.04 -8.82 -22.04
C PHE A 77 -20.36 -9.24 -21.40
N LEU A 78 -20.51 -9.05 -20.08
CA LEU A 78 -21.71 -9.44 -19.32
C LEU A 78 -22.86 -8.45 -19.50
N PHE A 79 -22.57 -7.15 -19.52
CA PHE A 79 -23.55 -6.08 -19.44
C PHE A 79 -23.71 -5.28 -20.73
N GLY A 80 -22.80 -5.42 -21.70
CA GLY A 80 -22.79 -4.66 -22.94
C GLY A 80 -22.33 -3.21 -22.77
N ASP A 81 -22.36 -2.45 -23.86
CA ASP A 81 -21.94 -1.04 -23.90
C ASP A 81 -23.09 -0.05 -23.62
N ASN A 82 -24.03 -0.41 -22.75
CA ASN A 82 -25.14 0.48 -22.42
C ASN A 82 -24.67 1.57 -21.43
N PRO A 83 -24.99 2.86 -21.65
CA PRO A 83 -24.61 3.97 -20.76
C PRO A 83 -25.04 3.80 -19.30
N ILE A 84 -26.10 3.03 -19.03
CA ILE A 84 -26.54 2.71 -17.67
C ILE A 84 -25.47 1.92 -16.91
N PHE A 85 -24.67 1.12 -17.61
CA PHE A 85 -23.59 0.33 -17.04
C PHE A 85 -22.28 1.12 -16.85
N GLU A 86 -22.22 2.37 -17.28
CA GLU A 86 -21.14 3.28 -16.93
C GLU A 86 -21.23 3.82 -15.49
N SER A 87 -22.32 3.51 -14.80
CA SER A 87 -22.46 3.91 -13.40
C SER A 87 -21.42 3.27 -12.52
N PHE A 88 -21.05 3.96 -11.44
CA PHE A 88 -20.04 3.52 -10.46
C PHE A 88 -20.24 2.07 -9.99
N ALA A 89 -21.48 1.66 -9.74
CA ALA A 89 -21.79 0.31 -9.26
C ALA A 89 -21.36 -0.78 -10.25
N PHE A 90 -21.65 -0.61 -11.54
CA PHE A 90 -21.33 -1.59 -12.58
C PHE A 90 -19.86 -1.62 -12.97
N ARG A 91 -19.09 -0.60 -12.65
CA ARG A 91 -17.63 -0.60 -12.81
C ARG A 91 -16.92 -1.19 -11.59
N VAL A 92 -17.38 -0.86 -10.40
CA VAL A 92 -16.69 -1.25 -9.15
C VAL A 92 -16.98 -2.69 -8.76
N LEU A 93 -18.23 -3.17 -8.85
CA LEU A 93 -18.57 -4.53 -8.47
C LEU A 93 -17.80 -5.62 -9.26
N PRO A 94 -17.74 -5.57 -10.61
CA PRO A 94 -16.93 -6.53 -11.36
C PRO A 94 -15.45 -6.45 -11.01
N SER A 95 -14.91 -5.26 -10.76
CA SER A 95 -13.51 -5.10 -10.36
C SER A 95 -13.22 -5.76 -9.02
N ILE A 96 -14.11 -5.64 -8.03
CA ILE A 96 -13.96 -6.31 -6.72
C ILE A 96 -13.98 -7.83 -6.89
N ILE A 97 -14.92 -8.35 -7.65
CA ILE A 97 -15.02 -9.81 -7.91
C ILE A 97 -13.75 -10.31 -8.62
N PHE A 98 -13.30 -9.58 -9.63
CA PHE A 98 -12.10 -9.92 -10.39
C PHE A 98 -10.83 -9.91 -9.51
N PHE A 99 -10.65 -8.85 -8.69
CA PHE A 99 -9.53 -8.78 -7.75
C PHE A 99 -9.59 -9.90 -6.70
N SER A 100 -10.77 -10.20 -6.18
CA SER A 100 -10.96 -11.32 -5.24
C SER A 100 -10.55 -12.65 -5.86
N ALA A 101 -10.94 -12.91 -7.11
CA ALA A 101 -10.54 -14.11 -7.85
C ALA A 101 -9.02 -14.16 -8.08
N ILE A 102 -8.40 -13.06 -8.51
CA ILE A 102 -6.93 -13.00 -8.68
C ILE A 102 -6.22 -13.25 -7.35
N MET A 103 -6.65 -12.60 -6.27
CA MET A 103 -6.04 -12.81 -4.95
C MET A 103 -6.16 -14.26 -4.50
N SER A 104 -7.29 -14.92 -4.74
CA SER A 104 -7.46 -16.34 -4.45
C SER A 104 -6.44 -17.20 -5.21
N VAL A 105 -6.22 -16.92 -6.50
CA VAL A 105 -5.22 -17.62 -7.32
C VAL A 105 -3.80 -17.34 -6.80
N LEU A 106 -3.46 -16.09 -6.48
CA LEU A 106 -2.15 -15.71 -5.93
C LEU A 106 -1.88 -16.39 -4.58
N TYR A 107 -2.91 -16.52 -3.75
CA TYR A 107 -2.84 -17.25 -2.48
C TYR A 107 -2.60 -18.74 -2.74
N HIS A 108 -3.31 -19.34 -3.68
CA HIS A 108 -3.14 -20.75 -4.01
C HIS A 108 -1.69 -21.07 -4.46
N PHE A 109 -1.09 -20.22 -5.28
CA PHE A 109 0.31 -20.38 -5.72
C PHE A 109 1.35 -19.97 -4.65
N GLY A 110 0.93 -19.48 -3.52
CA GLY A 110 1.84 -19.04 -2.45
C GLY A 110 2.62 -17.77 -2.77
N ILE A 111 2.24 -17.01 -3.80
CA ILE A 111 2.92 -15.77 -4.21
C ILE A 111 2.73 -14.70 -3.16
N THR A 112 1.51 -14.49 -2.72
CA THR A 112 1.16 -13.50 -1.69
C THR A 112 1.87 -13.79 -0.37
N GLN A 113 1.90 -15.06 0.06
CA GLN A 113 2.59 -15.47 1.29
C GLN A 113 4.09 -15.19 1.23
N ARG A 114 4.72 -15.45 0.07
CA ARG A 114 6.16 -15.16 -0.11
C ARG A 114 6.44 -13.67 -0.08
N ALA A 115 5.60 -12.86 -0.75
CA ALA A 115 5.74 -11.40 -0.76
C ALA A 115 5.57 -10.83 0.65
N VAL A 116 4.51 -11.21 1.37
CA VAL A 116 4.26 -10.80 2.75
C VAL A 116 5.39 -11.23 3.69
N SER A 117 5.86 -12.48 3.58
CA SER A 117 6.97 -12.97 4.40
C SER A 117 8.28 -12.23 4.14
N PHE A 118 8.53 -11.85 2.88
CA PHE A 118 9.72 -11.05 2.54
C PHE A 118 9.69 -9.67 3.18
N ILE A 119 8.56 -8.96 3.04
CA ILE A 119 8.35 -7.65 3.67
C ILE A 119 8.44 -7.77 5.19
N ALA A 120 7.78 -8.78 5.76
CA ALA A 120 7.80 -9.05 7.20
C ALA A 120 9.22 -9.24 7.75
N LYS A 121 10.07 -10.02 7.06
CA LYS A 121 11.48 -10.22 7.47
C LYS A 121 12.27 -8.91 7.47
N ILE A 122 12.08 -8.06 6.48
CA ILE A 122 12.74 -6.75 6.43
C ILE A 122 12.29 -5.89 7.60
N MET A 123 10.99 -5.82 7.87
CA MET A 123 10.44 -5.04 8.97
C MET A 123 10.91 -5.54 10.34
N GLN A 124 10.86 -6.85 10.59
CA GLN A 124 11.35 -7.43 11.84
C GLN A 124 12.81 -7.08 12.10
N ARG A 125 13.64 -7.17 11.06
CA ARG A 125 15.07 -6.92 11.20
C ARG A 125 15.42 -5.44 11.39
N SER A 126 14.67 -4.54 10.75
CA SER A 126 14.92 -3.09 10.82
C SER A 126 14.24 -2.43 12.01
N MET A 127 12.98 -2.78 12.27
CA MET A 127 12.13 -2.07 13.23
C MET A 127 11.97 -2.81 14.56
N ASP A 128 12.54 -4.02 14.69
CA ASP A 128 12.45 -4.85 15.89
C ASP A 128 11.00 -5.11 16.34
N THR A 129 10.11 -5.29 15.34
CA THR A 129 8.69 -5.56 15.54
C THR A 129 8.45 -7.04 15.81
N SER A 130 7.42 -7.36 16.58
CA SER A 130 7.01 -8.75 16.80
C SER A 130 6.44 -9.40 15.53
N GLY A 131 6.48 -10.72 15.45
CA GLY A 131 5.94 -11.47 14.32
C GLY A 131 4.47 -11.15 14.01
N PRO A 132 3.56 -11.16 15.02
CA PRO A 132 2.14 -10.82 14.81
C PRO A 132 1.90 -9.39 14.34
N GLU A 133 2.62 -8.41 14.90
CA GLU A 133 2.54 -7.00 14.48
C GLU A 133 2.95 -6.83 13.02
N THR A 134 4.06 -7.45 12.65
CA THR A 134 4.58 -7.39 11.28
C THR A 134 3.64 -8.06 10.29
N LEU A 135 3.04 -9.19 10.65
CA LEU A 135 2.03 -9.88 9.84
C LEU A 135 0.80 -9.02 9.63
N SER A 136 0.30 -8.38 10.69
CA SER A 136 -0.87 -7.49 10.61
C SER A 136 -0.63 -6.33 9.65
N VAL A 137 0.52 -5.68 9.72
CA VAL A 137 0.87 -4.57 8.83
C VAL A 137 1.07 -5.06 7.39
N SER A 138 1.79 -6.18 7.20
CA SER A 138 2.09 -6.71 5.86
C SER A 138 0.87 -7.30 5.16
N ALA A 139 -0.12 -7.78 5.90
CA ALA A 139 -1.36 -8.30 5.33
C ALA A 139 -2.36 -7.20 4.96
N ASN A 140 -2.12 -5.97 5.39
CA ASN A 140 -2.99 -4.82 5.12
C ASN A 140 -2.53 -4.02 3.87
N ILE A 141 -1.51 -4.51 3.17
CA ILE A 141 -1.04 -4.03 1.90
C ILE A 141 -1.71 -4.88 0.82
#